data_20242a6563722c8a1d84b747b9b244e5
#
_entry.id   20242a6563722c8a1d84b747b9b244e5
#
_cell.length_a   1.000
_cell.length_b   1.000
_cell.length_c   1.000
_cell.angle_alpha   90.00
_cell.angle_beta   90.00
_cell.angle_gamma   90.00
#
_symmetry.space_group_name_H-M   'P 1'
#
loop_
_entity.id
_entity.type
_entity.pdbx_description
1 polymer ?
#
loop_
_entity_poly.entity_id
_entity_poly.type
_entity_poly.pdbx_seq_one_letter_code
_entity_poly.pdbx_strand_id
1 'polypeptide(L)'
;MGDRVAGKVALVTGAARGQGWADALRLAQEGADLIVIDVCAPLPSVVYDSATPEDLAETVRQIQKTGRRVISGMADVRDLDTLRGLVDDAARRLGRLDVVVANAGICVPKAWDQVTPKIFDDTISTNVTGTWKRLRQQRN
;
A
#
# COMPACT_ATOMS: atom_id res chain seq x y z
N MET A 1 8.84 22.30 0.29
CA MET A 1 8.19 21.37 1.23
C MET A 1 6.94 22.03 1.75
N GLY A 2 5.84 21.33 1.72
CA GLY A 2 4.57 21.85 2.21
C GLY A 2 4.23 21.31 3.60
N ASP A 3 3.14 21.83 4.18
CA ASP A 3 2.65 21.44 5.51
C ASP A 3 1.19 20.97 5.48
N ARG A 4 0.69 20.60 4.30
CA ARG A 4 -0.73 20.29 4.12
C ARG A 4 -1.22 19.12 4.97
N VAL A 5 -0.32 18.17 5.28
CA VAL A 5 -0.60 17.03 6.13
C VAL A 5 0.39 16.92 7.30
N ALA A 6 0.92 18.06 7.73
CA ALA A 6 1.85 18.10 8.86
C ALA A 6 1.25 17.49 10.12
N GLY A 7 2.00 16.61 10.79
CA GLY A 7 1.58 15.91 12.00
C GLY A 7 0.54 14.81 11.78
N LYS A 8 0.20 14.48 10.55
CA LYS A 8 -0.66 13.35 10.20
C LYS A 8 0.16 12.07 10.01
N VAL A 9 -0.51 10.95 10.12
CA VAL A 9 0.02 9.63 9.75
C VAL A 9 -0.80 9.08 8.60
N ALA A 10 -0.13 8.71 7.51
CA ALA A 10 -0.75 8.18 6.31
C ALA A 10 -0.32 6.73 6.06
N LEU A 11 -1.28 5.87 5.74
CA LEU A 11 -1.03 4.54 5.22
C LEU A 11 -1.17 4.55 3.70
N VAL A 12 -0.22 3.94 3.01
CA VAL A 12 -0.27 3.70 1.56
C VAL A 12 -0.04 2.22 1.29
N THR A 13 -0.97 1.57 0.59
CA THR A 13 -0.80 0.20 0.10
C THR A 13 -0.34 0.21 -1.37
N GLY A 14 0.45 -0.80 -1.78
CA GLY A 14 1.08 -0.82 -3.09
C GLY A 14 2.16 0.27 -3.22
N ALA A 15 2.93 0.48 -2.15
CA ALA A 15 3.81 1.63 -1.99
C ALA A 15 5.24 1.41 -2.51
N ALA A 16 5.58 0.20 -3.00
CA ALA A 16 6.94 -0.10 -3.44
C ALA A 16 7.30 0.58 -4.76
N ARG A 17 6.31 0.91 -5.60
CA ARG A 17 6.53 1.54 -6.92
C ARG A 17 5.28 2.28 -7.42
N GLY A 18 5.42 2.95 -8.58
CA GLY A 18 4.31 3.56 -9.31
C GLY A 18 3.61 4.64 -8.52
N GLN A 19 2.27 4.66 -8.59
CA GLN A 19 1.45 5.67 -7.92
C GLN A 19 1.60 5.61 -6.40
N GLY A 20 1.57 4.42 -5.80
CA GLY A 20 1.70 4.28 -4.35
C GLY A 20 3.03 4.83 -3.80
N TRP A 21 4.13 4.60 -4.50
CA TRP A 21 5.41 5.22 -4.20
C TRP A 21 5.34 6.76 -4.29
N ALA A 22 4.79 7.27 -5.39
CA ALA A 22 4.68 8.72 -5.60
C ALA A 22 3.79 9.39 -4.54
N ASP A 23 2.66 8.77 -4.21
CA ASP A 23 1.74 9.26 -3.18
C ASP A 23 2.43 9.27 -1.80
N ALA A 24 3.10 8.18 -1.43
CA ALA A 24 3.82 8.08 -0.17
C ALA A 24 4.90 9.15 -0.05
N LEU A 25 5.72 9.33 -1.08
CA LEU A 25 6.76 10.34 -1.09
C LEU A 25 6.18 11.76 -1.03
N ARG A 26 5.09 12.01 -1.76
CA ARG A 26 4.44 13.32 -1.74
C ARG A 26 3.84 13.64 -0.38
N LEU A 27 3.17 12.70 0.27
CA LEU A 27 2.63 12.87 1.61
C LEU A 27 3.75 13.16 2.64
N ALA A 28 4.88 12.47 2.52
CA ALA A 28 6.05 12.73 3.36
C ALA A 28 6.60 14.16 3.15
N GLN A 29 6.71 14.62 1.91
CA GLN A 29 7.13 15.98 1.57
C GLN A 29 6.17 17.05 2.10
N GLU A 30 4.90 16.71 2.31
CA GLU A 30 3.87 17.57 2.88
C GLU A 30 3.70 17.41 4.40
N GLY A 31 4.64 16.69 5.05
CA GLY A 31 4.76 16.65 6.51
C GLY A 31 4.14 15.46 7.22
N ALA A 32 3.63 14.46 6.50
CA ALA A 32 3.09 13.25 7.12
C ALA A 32 4.18 12.24 7.49
N ASP A 33 3.97 11.50 8.56
CA ASP A 33 4.65 10.23 8.81
C ASP A 33 3.93 9.10 8.05
N LEU A 34 4.65 8.06 7.65
CA LEU A 34 4.13 7.06 6.72
C LEU A 34 4.12 5.64 7.28
N ILE A 35 3.07 4.91 6.90
CA ILE A 35 3.01 3.44 6.92
C ILE A 35 2.94 3.00 5.46
N VAL A 36 3.93 2.26 4.98
CA VAL A 36 4.01 1.83 3.59
C VAL A 36 4.00 0.31 3.51
N ILE A 37 3.07 -0.23 2.73
CA ILE A 37 2.86 -1.67 2.61
C ILE A 37 2.82 -2.06 1.13
N ASP A 38 3.48 -3.15 0.81
CA ASP A 38 3.42 -3.79 -0.50
C ASP A 38 3.49 -5.30 -0.33
N VAL A 39 2.98 -6.04 -1.30
CA VAL A 39 3.07 -7.51 -1.28
C VAL A 39 4.49 -8.00 -1.56
N CYS A 40 5.23 -7.28 -2.40
CA CYS A 40 6.61 -7.60 -2.80
C CYS A 40 6.80 -9.06 -3.26
N ALA A 41 5.79 -9.64 -3.90
CA ALA A 41 5.78 -11.01 -4.35
C ALA A 41 4.98 -11.14 -5.64
N PRO A 42 5.34 -12.08 -6.54
CA PRO A 42 4.60 -12.33 -7.76
C PRO A 42 3.21 -12.90 -7.45
N LEU A 43 2.23 -12.48 -8.26
CA LEU A 43 0.89 -13.05 -8.30
C LEU A 43 0.77 -13.90 -9.57
N PRO A 44 0.31 -15.18 -9.50
CA PRO A 44 0.30 -16.09 -10.65
C PRO A 44 -0.46 -15.56 -11.87
N SER A 45 -1.50 -14.76 -11.65
CA SER A 45 -2.31 -14.20 -12.75
C SER A 45 -1.68 -12.96 -13.40
N VAL A 46 -0.66 -12.38 -12.78
CA VAL A 46 -0.03 -11.13 -13.24
C VAL A 46 1.14 -11.46 -14.15
N VAL A 47 1.18 -10.83 -15.33
CA VAL A 47 2.16 -11.09 -16.39
C VAL A 47 3.34 -10.11 -16.40
N TYR A 48 3.30 -9.05 -15.59
CA TYR A 48 4.39 -8.10 -15.43
C TYR A 48 5.17 -8.36 -14.14
N ASP A 49 6.39 -7.87 -14.08
CA ASP A 49 7.26 -8.03 -12.92
C ASP A 49 6.63 -7.42 -11.67
N SER A 50 6.67 -8.17 -10.58
CA SER A 50 6.24 -7.71 -9.27
C SER A 50 7.25 -6.73 -8.68
N ALA A 51 6.79 -5.86 -7.78
CA ALA A 51 7.67 -5.11 -6.91
C ALA A 51 8.50 -6.06 -6.03
N THR A 52 9.69 -5.63 -5.66
CA THR A 52 10.61 -6.40 -4.83
C THR A 52 10.72 -5.81 -3.42
N PRO A 53 11.23 -6.56 -2.43
CA PRO A 53 11.57 -6.00 -1.13
C PRO A 53 12.53 -4.81 -1.20
N GLU A 54 13.45 -4.80 -2.17
CA GLU A 54 14.39 -3.71 -2.42
C GLU A 54 13.69 -2.45 -2.91
N ASP A 55 12.66 -2.58 -3.74
CA ASP A 55 11.84 -1.45 -4.18
C ASP A 55 11.14 -0.79 -2.98
N LEU A 56 10.55 -1.59 -2.09
CA LEU A 56 9.95 -1.07 -0.86
C LEU A 56 10.98 -0.40 0.05
N ALA A 57 12.15 -0.99 0.19
CA ALA A 57 13.24 -0.42 0.97
C ALA A 57 13.72 0.93 0.38
N GLU A 58 13.73 1.08 -0.95
CA GLU A 58 14.04 2.36 -1.59
C GLU A 58 12.98 3.42 -1.29
N THR A 59 11.70 3.06 -1.33
CA THR A 59 10.62 3.95 -0.90
C THR A 59 10.85 4.46 0.52
N VAL A 60 11.19 3.56 1.45
CA VAL A 60 11.51 3.90 2.84
C VAL A 60 12.67 4.89 2.92
N ARG A 61 13.79 4.62 2.21
CA ARG A 61 14.95 5.52 2.19
C ARG A 61 14.60 6.93 1.70
N GLN A 62 13.79 7.02 0.65
CA GLN A 62 13.38 8.32 0.11
C GLN A 62 12.48 9.09 1.08
N ILE A 63 11.56 8.42 1.77
CA ILE A 63 10.74 9.04 2.81
C ILE A 63 11.62 9.53 3.96
N GLN A 64 12.56 8.72 4.43
CA GLN A 64 13.49 9.11 5.51
C GLN A 64 14.31 10.36 5.17
N LYS A 65 14.70 10.54 3.90
CA LYS A 65 15.39 11.76 3.44
C LYS A 65 14.57 13.03 3.60
N THR A 66 13.25 12.94 3.70
CA THR A 66 12.37 14.08 3.99
C THR A 66 12.33 14.43 5.49
N GLY A 67 12.98 13.65 6.35
CA GLY A 67 12.94 13.81 7.80
C GLY A 67 11.68 13.22 8.46
N ARG A 68 10.83 12.50 7.72
CA ARG A 68 9.62 11.90 8.26
C ARG A 68 9.88 10.47 8.75
N ARG A 69 9.11 10.08 9.77
CA ARG A 69 9.12 8.69 10.25
C ARG A 69 8.38 7.80 9.25
N VAL A 70 8.86 6.59 9.07
CA VAL A 70 8.22 5.61 8.20
C VAL A 70 8.36 4.21 8.79
N ILE A 71 7.26 3.46 8.71
CA ILE A 71 7.22 2.03 9.04
C ILE A 71 6.76 1.29 7.80
N SER A 72 7.48 0.26 7.41
CA SER A 72 7.16 -0.56 6.26
C SER A 72 6.80 -1.98 6.66
N GLY A 73 6.02 -2.65 5.84
CA GLY A 73 5.70 -4.06 5.98
C GLY A 73 5.33 -4.70 4.65
N MET A 74 5.55 -6.01 4.56
CA MET A 74 5.12 -6.81 3.41
C MET A 74 3.84 -7.56 3.77
N ALA A 75 2.77 -7.30 3.03
CA ALA A 75 1.50 -7.99 3.16
C ALA A 75 0.70 -7.92 1.86
N ASP A 76 -0.06 -8.97 1.59
CA ASP A 76 -1.08 -8.99 0.56
C ASP A 76 -2.37 -8.35 1.12
N VAL A 77 -2.95 -7.40 0.39
CA VAL A 77 -4.20 -6.74 0.83
C VAL A 77 -5.39 -7.72 0.92
N ARG A 78 -5.27 -8.90 0.35
CA ARG A 78 -6.24 -10.00 0.48
C ARG A 78 -6.15 -10.71 1.83
N ASP A 79 -4.97 -10.71 2.45
CA ASP A 79 -4.72 -11.26 3.81
C ASP A 79 -5.01 -10.19 4.85
N LEU A 80 -6.26 -10.13 5.27
CA LEU A 80 -6.74 -9.12 6.19
C LEU A 80 -6.08 -9.18 7.57
N ASP A 81 -5.82 -10.37 8.09
CA ASP A 81 -5.29 -10.54 9.45
C ASP A 81 -3.84 -10.08 9.53
N THR A 82 -3.00 -10.47 8.56
CA THR A 82 -1.62 -9.98 8.46
C THR A 82 -1.58 -8.48 8.26
N LEU A 83 -2.40 -7.96 7.35
CA LEU A 83 -2.47 -6.52 7.07
C LEU A 83 -2.90 -5.72 8.30
N ARG A 84 -3.92 -6.20 9.02
CA ARG A 84 -4.39 -5.55 10.26
C ARG A 84 -3.30 -5.51 11.31
N GLY A 85 -2.64 -6.64 11.57
CA GLY A 85 -1.57 -6.70 12.56
C GLY A 85 -0.44 -5.71 12.29
N LEU A 86 0.01 -5.62 11.03
CA LEU A 86 1.04 -4.66 10.62
C LEU A 86 0.60 -3.21 10.81
N VAL A 87 -0.62 -2.89 10.40
CA VAL A 87 -1.12 -1.51 10.46
C VAL A 87 -1.40 -1.08 11.90
N ASP A 88 -1.99 -1.94 12.72
CA ASP A 88 -2.28 -1.63 14.13
C ASP A 88 -0.99 -1.42 14.93
N ASP A 89 0.04 -2.24 14.68
CA ASP A 89 1.34 -2.05 15.29
C ASP A 89 2.00 -0.73 14.85
N ALA A 90 2.02 -0.48 13.56
CA ALA A 90 2.60 0.75 13.01
C ALA A 90 1.87 2.01 13.49
N ALA A 91 0.52 1.97 13.52
CA ALA A 91 -0.29 3.09 14.01
C ALA A 91 -0.04 3.36 15.50
N ARG A 92 0.11 2.33 16.34
CA ARG A 92 0.49 2.51 17.75
C ARG A 92 1.86 3.16 17.90
N ARG A 93 2.85 2.72 17.12
CA ARG A 93 4.22 3.26 17.16
C ARG A 93 4.31 4.70 16.67
N LEU A 94 3.49 5.09 15.69
CA LEU A 94 3.41 6.46 15.19
C LEU A 94 2.41 7.33 15.96
N GLY A 95 1.53 6.72 16.75
CA GLY A 95 0.60 7.38 17.66
C GLY A 95 -0.80 7.65 17.09
N ARG A 96 -1.01 7.49 15.78
CA ARG A 96 -2.29 7.76 15.11
C ARG A 96 -2.34 7.16 13.70
N LEU A 97 -3.49 7.19 13.08
CA LEU A 97 -3.69 6.93 11.65
C LEU A 97 -4.80 7.87 11.14
N ASP A 98 -4.47 8.78 10.24
CA ASP A 98 -5.37 9.83 9.78
C ASP A 98 -5.80 9.67 8.32
N VAL A 99 -4.91 9.15 7.49
CA VAL A 99 -5.10 9.07 6.04
C VAL A 99 -4.84 7.64 5.57
N VAL A 100 -5.69 7.15 4.67
CA VAL A 100 -5.45 5.87 3.99
C VAL A 100 -5.56 6.06 2.49
N VAL A 101 -4.50 5.65 1.80
CA VAL A 101 -4.44 5.52 0.35
C VAL A 101 -4.48 4.02 0.02
N ALA A 102 -5.68 3.51 -0.27
CA ALA A 102 -5.89 2.12 -0.68
C ALA A 102 -5.59 1.98 -2.18
N ASN A 103 -4.30 2.01 -2.51
CA ASN A 103 -3.81 2.06 -3.88
C ASN A 103 -3.45 0.67 -4.46
N ALA A 104 -3.12 -0.31 -3.63
CA ALA A 104 -2.75 -1.64 -4.11
C ALA A 104 -3.79 -2.21 -5.08
N GLY A 105 -3.33 -2.67 -6.23
CA GLY A 105 -4.19 -3.22 -7.26
C GLY A 105 -3.38 -3.93 -8.33
N ILE A 106 -4.06 -4.76 -9.09
CA ILE A 106 -3.49 -5.47 -10.25
C ILE A 106 -4.33 -5.20 -11.50
N CYS A 107 -3.71 -5.32 -12.65
CA CYS A 107 -4.38 -5.29 -13.95
C CYS A 107 -3.80 -6.40 -14.82
N VAL A 108 -4.67 -7.26 -15.33
CA VAL A 108 -4.28 -8.32 -16.26
C VAL A 108 -4.97 -8.06 -17.61
N PRO A 109 -4.29 -7.37 -18.54
CA PRO A 109 -4.89 -7.02 -19.83
C PRO A 109 -5.08 -8.29 -20.67
N LYS A 110 -6.33 -8.66 -20.90
CA LYS A 110 -6.77 -9.78 -21.72
C LYS A 110 -8.02 -9.40 -22.51
N ALA A 111 -8.21 -10.01 -23.67
CA ALA A 111 -9.50 -9.98 -24.35
C ALA A 111 -10.56 -10.59 -23.41
N TRP A 112 -11.81 -10.08 -23.50
CA TRP A 112 -12.87 -10.47 -22.56
C TRP A 112 -13.12 -11.99 -22.50
N ASP A 113 -12.99 -12.66 -23.64
CA ASP A 113 -13.17 -14.11 -23.80
C ASP A 113 -11.96 -14.93 -23.33
N GLN A 114 -10.84 -14.28 -23.01
CA GLN A 114 -9.62 -14.90 -22.48
C GLN A 114 -9.45 -14.70 -20.97
N VAL A 115 -10.35 -13.97 -20.33
CA VAL A 115 -10.36 -13.80 -18.88
C VAL A 115 -10.80 -15.10 -18.22
N THR A 116 -9.88 -15.78 -17.55
CA THR A 116 -10.21 -16.99 -16.79
C THR A 116 -10.88 -16.67 -15.47
N PRO A 117 -11.62 -17.61 -14.85
CA PRO A 117 -12.16 -17.42 -13.49
C PRO A 117 -11.09 -17.00 -12.49
N LYS A 118 -9.89 -17.58 -12.59
CA LYS A 118 -8.78 -17.22 -11.69
C LYS A 118 -8.32 -15.75 -11.87
N ILE A 119 -8.18 -15.27 -13.10
CA ILE A 119 -7.84 -13.87 -13.39
C ILE A 119 -8.92 -12.94 -12.80
N PHE A 120 -10.18 -13.28 -13.00
CA PHE A 120 -11.31 -12.52 -12.46
C PHE A 120 -11.26 -12.48 -10.93
N ASP A 121 -11.15 -13.64 -10.28
CA ASP A 121 -11.14 -13.74 -8.82
C ASP A 121 -9.94 -13.02 -8.20
N ASP A 122 -8.75 -13.15 -8.76
CA ASP A 122 -7.55 -12.44 -8.29
C ASP A 122 -7.70 -10.92 -8.43
N THR A 123 -8.30 -10.46 -9.53
CA THR A 123 -8.53 -9.03 -9.77
C THR A 123 -9.55 -8.47 -8.80
N ILE A 124 -10.69 -9.13 -8.63
CA ILE A 124 -11.75 -8.69 -7.71
C ILE A 124 -11.28 -8.76 -6.25
N SER A 125 -10.63 -9.84 -5.86
CA SER A 125 -10.16 -10.01 -4.47
C SER A 125 -9.10 -8.97 -4.09
N THR A 126 -8.24 -8.58 -5.02
CA THR A 126 -7.21 -7.56 -4.79
C THR A 126 -7.80 -6.16 -4.86
N ASN A 127 -8.42 -5.79 -5.99
CA ASN A 127 -8.79 -4.41 -6.28
C ASN A 127 -10.07 -3.96 -5.57
N VAL A 128 -11.02 -4.88 -5.37
CA VAL A 128 -12.33 -4.55 -4.77
C VAL A 128 -12.37 -4.98 -3.31
N THR A 129 -12.25 -6.28 -3.05
CA THR A 129 -12.37 -6.81 -1.69
C THR A 129 -11.25 -6.31 -0.78
N GLY A 130 -10.02 -6.28 -1.25
CA GLY A 130 -8.85 -5.77 -0.51
C GLY A 130 -9.01 -4.29 -0.15
N THR A 131 -9.44 -3.47 -1.09
CA THR A 131 -9.72 -2.05 -0.88
C THR A 131 -10.87 -1.84 0.11
N TRP A 132 -12.00 -2.54 -0.07
CA TRP A 132 -13.16 -2.42 0.81
C TRP A 132 -12.86 -2.85 2.25
N LYS A 133 -12.18 -3.97 2.43
CA LYS A 133 -11.76 -4.44 3.75
C LYS A 133 -10.86 -3.42 4.44
N ARG A 134 -9.98 -2.77 3.71
CA ARG A 134 -9.07 -1.76 4.24
C ARG A 134 -9.80 -0.52 4.72
N LEU A 135 -10.72 0.02 3.92
CA LEU A 135 -11.49 1.20 4.29
C LEU A 135 -12.40 0.98 5.50
N ARG A 136 -12.91 -0.23 5.67
CA ARG A 136 -13.79 -0.59 6.81
C ARG A 136 -13.05 -0.60 8.16
N GLN A 137 -11.75 -0.84 8.18
CA GLN A 137 -10.96 -0.90 9.40
C GLN A 137 -10.74 0.46 10.08
N GLN A 138 -10.98 1.56 9.40
CA GLN A 138 -10.78 2.91 9.93
C GLN A 138 -11.88 3.39 10.90
N ARG A 139 -12.96 2.64 11.08
CA ARG A 139 -14.14 3.09 11.83
C ARG A 139 -14.22 2.61 13.29
N ASN A 140 -13.16 2.01 13.82
CA ASN A 140 -13.15 1.53 15.22
C ASN A 140 -12.07 2.24 16.02
#